data_a909aaa7ed2b8ddde4c6502d06582592
#
_entry.id   a909aaa7ed2b8ddde4c6502d06582592
#
_cell.length_a   1.000
_cell.length_b   1.000
_cell.length_c   1.000
_cell.angle_alpha   90.00
_cell.angle_beta   90.00
_cell.angle_gamma   90.00
#
_symmetry.space_group_name_H-M   'P 1'
#
loop_
_entity.id
_entity.type
_entity.pdbx_description
1 polymer ?
#
loop_
_entity_poly.entity_id
_entity_poly.type
_entity_poly.pdbx_seq_one_letter_code
_entity_poly.pdbx_strand_id
1 'polypeptide(L)'
;MQFASLDDIRSFCRDLPGGDPRFAELAVQRQQNLTKPPGSLGRLEELAIWLAQWQGREMPRLDRVTIAVFAGNHGVAARGVSAYPQAVTAQMVANFAAGGAAINQIAKAAAAELCVVPIELERPTRDFTEAAAMSTGEYLEAVDAGYRTVPGDCDLLAVGEMGIANTTAAAMLLSLIHI
;
A
#
# COMPACT_ATOMS: atom_id res chain seq x y z
N MET A 1 15.90 -5.37 7.66
CA MET A 1 16.69 -4.19 7.28
C MET A 1 16.20 -3.04 8.13
N GLN A 2 17.04 -2.09 8.52
CA GLN A 2 16.63 -0.88 9.23
C GLN A 2 17.35 0.29 8.55
N PHE A 3 16.58 1.29 8.15
CA PHE A 3 17.14 2.49 7.52
C PHE A 3 17.68 3.43 8.60
N ALA A 4 18.96 3.79 8.49
CA ALA A 4 19.61 4.71 9.44
C ALA A 4 19.57 6.18 8.99
N SER A 5 19.32 6.43 7.70
CA SER A 5 19.30 7.76 7.10
C SER A 5 18.35 7.87 5.90
N LEU A 6 18.04 9.10 5.51
CA LEU A 6 17.29 9.36 4.26
C LEU A 6 18.09 8.92 3.03
N ASP A 7 19.41 8.95 3.08
CA ASP A 7 20.24 8.52 1.95
C ASP A 7 20.24 7.01 1.80
N ASP A 8 20.08 6.24 2.89
CA ASP A 8 19.86 4.80 2.81
C ASP A 8 18.56 4.47 2.06
N ILE A 9 17.47 5.19 2.39
CA ILE A 9 16.19 5.03 1.68
C ILE A 9 16.34 5.40 0.20
N ARG A 10 16.99 6.52 -0.12
CA ARG A 10 17.21 6.94 -1.50
C ARG A 10 18.03 5.93 -2.29
N SER A 11 19.08 5.38 -1.68
CA SER A 11 19.91 4.35 -2.30
C SER A 11 19.11 3.08 -2.52
N PHE A 12 18.37 2.62 -1.51
CA PHE A 12 17.50 1.46 -1.62
C PHE A 12 16.47 1.63 -2.75
N CYS A 13 15.83 2.79 -2.88
CA CYS A 13 14.86 3.05 -3.94
C CYS A 13 15.47 3.07 -5.35
N ARG A 14 16.77 3.42 -5.50
CA ARG A 14 17.46 3.38 -6.80
C ARG A 14 17.79 1.96 -7.24
N ASP A 15 18.03 1.08 -6.28
CA ASP A 15 18.47 -0.29 -6.51
C ASP A 15 17.31 -1.31 -6.47
N LEU A 16 16.06 -0.82 -6.47
CA LEU A 16 14.88 -1.71 -6.51
C LEU A 16 14.91 -2.57 -7.79
N PRO A 17 14.69 -3.89 -7.65
CA PRO A 17 14.64 -4.77 -8.82
C PRO A 17 13.44 -4.41 -9.69
N GLY A 18 13.62 -4.49 -11.01
CA GLY A 18 12.51 -4.44 -11.96
C GLY A 18 11.85 -5.80 -12.12
N GLY A 19 10.65 -5.81 -12.69
CA GLY A 19 10.04 -7.07 -13.12
C GLY A 19 10.81 -7.66 -14.31
N ASP A 20 10.82 -8.98 -14.45
CA ASP A 20 11.53 -9.67 -15.54
C ASP A 20 10.72 -9.66 -16.85
N PRO A 21 11.16 -8.93 -17.89
CA PRO A 21 10.41 -8.78 -19.14
C PRO A 21 10.20 -10.11 -19.89
N ARG A 22 11.06 -11.10 -19.68
CA ARG A 22 10.93 -12.42 -20.34
C ARG A 22 9.61 -13.10 -19.96
N PHE A 23 9.17 -12.96 -18.70
CA PHE A 23 7.90 -13.53 -18.25
C PHE A 23 6.69 -12.72 -18.74
N ALA A 24 6.85 -11.42 -18.96
CA ALA A 24 5.83 -10.63 -19.64
C ALA A 24 5.61 -11.12 -21.09
N GLU A 25 6.69 -11.36 -21.84
CA GLU A 25 6.64 -11.87 -23.21
C GLU A 25 5.97 -13.24 -23.28
N LEU A 26 6.34 -14.17 -22.38
CA LEU A 26 5.72 -15.49 -22.29
C LEU A 26 4.22 -15.39 -21.99
N ALA A 27 3.82 -14.51 -21.07
CA ALA A 27 2.42 -14.29 -20.75
C ALA A 27 1.64 -13.70 -21.95
N VAL A 28 2.24 -12.77 -22.72
CA VAL A 28 1.64 -12.23 -23.96
C VAL A 28 1.43 -13.36 -24.98
N GLN A 29 2.45 -14.18 -25.23
CA GLN A 29 2.33 -15.32 -26.15
C GLN A 29 1.24 -16.28 -25.70
N ARG A 30 1.14 -16.55 -24.39
CA ARG A 30 0.07 -17.37 -23.83
C ARG A 30 -1.31 -16.76 -24.09
N GLN A 31 -1.51 -15.45 -23.87
CA GLN A 31 -2.77 -14.76 -24.13
C GLN A 31 -3.22 -14.90 -25.60
N GLN A 32 -2.26 -14.87 -26.54
CA GLN A 32 -2.54 -15.03 -27.96
C GLN A 32 -2.97 -16.47 -28.34
N ASN A 33 -2.53 -17.48 -27.57
CA ASN A 33 -2.81 -18.89 -27.81
C ASN A 33 -4.03 -19.44 -27.06
N LEU A 34 -4.64 -18.62 -26.19
CA LEU A 34 -5.87 -19.04 -25.48
C LEU A 34 -7.08 -19.02 -26.39
N THR A 35 -8.00 -19.96 -26.16
CA THR A 35 -9.28 -20.06 -26.90
C THR A 35 -10.23 -18.94 -26.45
N LYS A 36 -9.98 -17.74 -26.93
CA LYS A 36 -10.79 -16.55 -26.67
C LYS A 36 -10.59 -15.54 -27.82
N PRO A 37 -11.54 -14.62 -28.09
CA PRO A 37 -11.28 -13.51 -28.98
C PRO A 37 -10.13 -12.65 -28.47
N PRO A 38 -9.22 -12.16 -29.33
CA PRO A 38 -8.13 -11.29 -28.92
C PRO A 38 -8.65 -10.08 -28.13
N GLY A 39 -8.04 -9.78 -26.98
CA GLY A 39 -8.39 -8.64 -26.13
C GLY A 39 -9.72 -8.75 -25.39
N SER A 40 -10.43 -9.91 -25.44
CA SER A 40 -11.77 -10.04 -24.86
C SER A 40 -11.82 -9.88 -23.34
N LEU A 41 -10.71 -10.09 -22.63
CA LEU A 41 -10.64 -9.91 -21.17
C LEU A 41 -10.17 -8.48 -20.79
N GLY A 42 -9.85 -7.63 -21.77
CA GLY A 42 -9.49 -6.24 -21.55
C GLY A 42 -8.36 -6.07 -20.52
N ARG A 43 -8.58 -5.24 -19.52
CA ARG A 43 -7.59 -4.94 -18.46
C ARG A 43 -7.06 -6.16 -17.70
N LEU A 44 -7.84 -7.24 -17.62
CA LEU A 44 -7.40 -8.47 -16.95
C LEU A 44 -6.21 -9.12 -17.66
N GLU A 45 -6.09 -8.99 -18.99
CA GLU A 45 -4.93 -9.49 -19.74
C GLU A 45 -3.66 -8.72 -19.36
N GLU A 46 -3.76 -7.39 -19.26
CA GLU A 46 -2.63 -6.53 -18.84
C GLU A 46 -2.20 -6.84 -17.39
N LEU A 47 -3.15 -7.05 -16.48
CA LEU A 47 -2.86 -7.41 -15.09
C LEU A 47 -2.19 -8.79 -14.99
N ALA A 48 -2.61 -9.77 -15.79
CA ALA A 48 -1.98 -11.09 -15.83
C ALA A 48 -0.53 -11.00 -16.33
N ILE A 49 -0.27 -10.19 -17.37
CA ILE A 49 1.08 -9.95 -17.91
C ILE A 49 1.96 -9.26 -16.87
N TRP A 50 1.44 -8.23 -16.20
CA TRP A 50 2.14 -7.52 -15.14
C TRP A 50 2.51 -8.45 -13.98
N LEU A 51 1.57 -9.28 -13.50
CA LEU A 51 1.82 -10.26 -12.45
C LEU A 51 2.88 -11.28 -12.87
N ALA A 52 2.81 -11.79 -14.10
CA ALA A 52 3.80 -12.74 -14.63
C ALA A 52 5.21 -12.14 -14.58
N GLN A 53 5.36 -10.89 -15.02
CA GLN A 53 6.62 -10.16 -15.03
C GLN A 53 7.20 -10.01 -13.62
N TRP A 54 6.38 -9.62 -12.64
CA TRP A 54 6.84 -9.37 -11.28
C TRP A 54 7.03 -10.63 -10.45
N GLN A 55 6.25 -11.68 -10.71
CA GLN A 55 6.41 -12.96 -10.03
C GLN A 55 7.50 -13.86 -10.67
N GLY A 56 8.02 -13.50 -11.84
CA GLY A 56 9.02 -14.29 -12.54
C GLY A 56 8.50 -15.66 -12.97
N ARG A 57 7.24 -15.73 -13.44
CA ARG A 57 6.60 -16.98 -13.89
C ARG A 57 5.60 -16.73 -15.01
N GLU A 58 5.55 -17.65 -15.98
CA GLU A 58 4.64 -17.57 -17.14
C GLU A 58 3.16 -17.54 -16.74
N MET A 59 2.79 -18.33 -15.74
CA MET A 59 1.45 -18.36 -15.17
C MET A 59 1.48 -17.79 -13.74
N PRO A 60 1.04 -16.56 -13.55
CA PRO A 60 1.00 -15.95 -12.24
C PRO A 60 0.00 -16.66 -11.32
N ARG A 61 0.20 -16.53 -10.01
CA ARG A 61 -0.66 -17.10 -8.96
C ARG A 61 -1.11 -16.02 -8.01
N LEU A 62 -2.21 -16.29 -7.33
CA LEU A 62 -2.77 -15.45 -6.26
C LEU A 62 -3.17 -16.34 -5.07
N ASP A 63 -2.30 -17.29 -4.73
CA ASP A 63 -2.56 -18.22 -3.63
C ASP A 63 -2.35 -17.55 -2.26
N ARG A 64 -1.43 -16.56 -2.21
CA ARG A 64 -1.07 -15.82 -0.99
C ARG A 64 -1.18 -14.32 -1.27
N VAL A 65 -2.35 -13.79 -1.01
CA VAL A 65 -2.64 -12.36 -1.17
C VAL A 65 -2.72 -11.71 0.20
N THR A 66 -1.98 -10.63 0.39
CA THR A 66 -1.98 -9.84 1.63
C THR A 66 -2.49 -8.44 1.35
N ILE A 67 -3.37 -7.96 2.22
CA ILE A 67 -3.83 -6.57 2.26
C ILE A 67 -3.26 -5.94 3.53
N ALA A 68 -2.37 -4.95 3.40
CA ALA A 68 -1.81 -4.22 4.52
C ALA A 68 -2.46 -2.84 4.63
N VAL A 69 -3.13 -2.55 5.75
CA VAL A 69 -3.74 -1.25 6.03
C VAL A 69 -2.94 -0.54 7.12
N PHE A 70 -2.34 0.59 6.78
CA PHE A 70 -1.59 1.42 7.71
C PHE A 70 -2.52 2.45 8.34
N ALA A 71 -2.58 2.49 9.67
CA ALA A 71 -3.44 3.42 10.39
C ALA A 71 -2.62 4.45 11.16
N GLY A 72 -2.88 5.74 10.95
CA GLY A 72 -2.16 6.83 11.60
C GLY A 72 -2.99 8.09 11.75
N ASN A 73 -2.61 8.97 12.65
CA ASN A 73 -3.27 10.24 12.90
C ASN A 73 -2.47 11.41 12.32
N HIS A 74 -3.18 12.43 11.82
CA HIS A 74 -2.62 13.59 11.13
C HIS A 74 -2.92 14.87 11.91
N GLY A 75 -1.88 15.67 12.23
CA GLY A 75 -2.04 16.93 12.96
C GLY A 75 -2.91 17.96 12.26
N VAL A 76 -2.93 17.96 10.94
CA VAL A 76 -3.80 18.83 10.11
C VAL A 76 -5.29 18.63 10.40
N ALA A 77 -5.70 17.53 11.04
CA ALA A 77 -7.08 17.31 11.47
C ALA A 77 -7.59 18.40 12.40
N ALA A 78 -6.70 19.03 13.19
CA ALA A 78 -7.04 20.16 14.05
C ALA A 78 -7.57 21.39 13.29
N ARG A 79 -7.31 21.47 11.97
CA ARG A 79 -7.83 22.52 11.10
C ARG A 79 -9.28 22.31 10.64
N GLY A 80 -9.95 21.26 11.11
CA GLY A 80 -11.34 20.99 10.74
C GLY A 80 -11.51 20.50 9.29
N VAL A 81 -10.45 19.92 8.70
CA VAL A 81 -10.45 19.38 7.32
C VAL A 81 -11.18 18.04 7.20
N SER A 82 -11.64 17.47 8.30
CA SER A 82 -12.43 16.24 8.33
C SER A 82 -13.72 16.44 9.10
N ALA A 83 -14.78 15.76 8.67
CA ALA A 83 -16.08 15.74 9.37
C ALA A 83 -16.03 14.93 10.68
N TYR A 84 -14.99 14.12 10.88
CA TYR A 84 -14.87 13.22 12.03
C TYR A 84 -13.68 13.62 12.92
N PRO A 85 -13.78 13.40 14.25
CA PRO A 85 -12.68 13.65 15.17
C PRO A 85 -11.61 12.53 15.05
N GLN A 86 -10.37 12.86 15.41
CA GLN A 86 -9.21 11.92 15.34
C GLN A 86 -9.43 10.60 16.09
N ALA A 87 -10.22 10.61 17.17
CA ALA A 87 -10.54 9.40 17.95
C ALA A 87 -11.17 8.28 17.10
N VAL A 88 -11.79 8.63 15.97
CA VAL A 88 -12.37 7.67 15.03
C VAL A 88 -11.30 6.76 14.43
N THR A 89 -10.06 7.21 14.27
CA THR A 89 -8.98 6.34 13.74
C THR A 89 -8.76 5.12 14.65
N ALA A 90 -8.63 5.32 15.97
CA ALA A 90 -8.48 4.21 16.92
C ALA A 90 -9.72 3.29 16.94
N GLN A 91 -10.93 3.88 16.86
CA GLN A 91 -12.18 3.11 16.77
C GLN A 91 -12.22 2.25 15.50
N MET A 92 -11.73 2.78 14.37
CA MET A 92 -11.63 2.00 13.14
C MET A 92 -10.62 0.88 13.22
N VAL A 93 -9.47 1.08 13.87
CA VAL A 93 -8.51 -0.01 14.13
C VAL A 93 -9.17 -1.13 14.96
N ALA A 94 -9.91 -0.78 15.99
CA ALA A 94 -10.68 -1.74 16.78
C ALA A 94 -11.77 -2.45 15.94
N ASN A 95 -12.43 -1.72 15.04
CA ASN A 95 -13.43 -2.28 14.12
C ASN A 95 -12.80 -3.25 13.10
N PHE A 96 -11.61 -2.96 12.57
CA PHE A 96 -10.86 -3.91 11.73
C PHE A 96 -10.53 -5.19 12.50
N ALA A 97 -10.08 -5.08 13.74
CA ALA A 97 -9.78 -6.23 14.59
C ALA A 97 -11.02 -7.08 14.88
N ALA A 98 -12.17 -6.44 15.02
CA ALA A 98 -13.46 -7.11 15.24
C ALA A 98 -14.09 -7.70 13.94
N GLY A 99 -13.49 -7.43 12.77
CA GLY A 99 -14.02 -7.91 11.48
C GLY A 99 -15.21 -7.13 10.94
N GLY A 100 -15.49 -5.94 11.49
CA GLY A 100 -16.69 -5.15 11.18
C GLY A 100 -16.60 -4.22 9.98
N ALA A 101 -15.40 -3.96 9.45
CA ALA A 101 -15.22 -3.04 8.34
C ALA A 101 -15.44 -3.71 6.97
N ALA A 102 -15.74 -2.89 5.96
CA ALA A 102 -15.94 -3.37 4.59
C ALA A 102 -14.72 -4.15 4.06
N ILE A 103 -13.50 -3.68 4.36
CA ILE A 103 -12.27 -4.35 3.94
C ILE A 103 -12.13 -5.76 4.50
N ASN A 104 -12.63 -6.03 5.73
CA ASN A 104 -12.64 -7.37 6.28
C ASN A 104 -13.48 -8.32 5.42
N GLN A 105 -14.66 -7.87 4.95
CA GLN A 105 -15.55 -8.66 4.13
C GLN A 105 -14.98 -8.87 2.71
N ILE A 106 -14.39 -7.83 2.14
CA ILE A 106 -13.74 -7.88 0.82
C ILE A 106 -12.54 -8.83 0.86
N ALA A 107 -11.67 -8.70 1.87
CA ALA A 107 -10.51 -9.58 2.06
C ALA A 107 -10.95 -11.05 2.17
N LYS A 108 -11.99 -11.32 2.98
CA LYS A 108 -12.55 -12.67 3.10
C LYS A 108 -13.10 -13.20 1.77
N ALA A 109 -13.82 -12.39 1.01
CA ALA A 109 -14.35 -12.77 -0.29
C ALA A 109 -13.26 -13.04 -1.33
N ALA A 110 -12.12 -12.30 -1.24
CA ALA A 110 -10.95 -12.46 -2.10
C ALA A 110 -9.97 -13.54 -1.60
N ALA A 111 -10.27 -14.24 -0.50
CA ALA A 111 -9.35 -15.16 0.18
C ALA A 111 -7.98 -14.51 0.49
N ALA A 112 -7.98 -13.22 0.80
CA ALA A 112 -6.79 -12.45 1.13
C ALA A 112 -6.63 -12.30 2.66
N GLU A 113 -5.40 -12.32 3.13
CA GLU A 113 -5.06 -12.00 4.50
C GLU A 113 -5.11 -10.48 4.72
N LEU A 114 -5.75 -10.03 5.81
CA LEU A 114 -5.79 -8.64 6.20
C LEU A 114 -4.86 -8.38 7.38
N CYS A 115 -3.86 -7.52 7.18
CA CYS A 115 -2.97 -7.02 8.20
C CYS A 115 -3.24 -5.54 8.44
N VAL A 116 -3.52 -5.15 9.68
CA VAL A 116 -3.70 -3.74 10.07
C VAL A 116 -2.53 -3.32 10.95
N VAL A 117 -1.85 -2.26 10.53
CA VAL A 117 -0.62 -1.75 11.15
C VAL A 117 -0.89 -0.37 11.73
N PRO A 118 -1.19 -0.26 13.03
CA PRO A 118 -1.29 1.06 13.68
C PRO A 118 0.10 1.67 13.82
N ILE A 119 0.24 2.93 13.37
CA ILE A 119 1.46 3.71 13.49
C ILE A 119 1.19 4.87 14.45
N GLU A 120 1.74 4.77 15.67
CA GLU A 120 1.77 5.84 16.68
C GLU A 120 0.45 6.60 16.82
N LEU A 121 -0.69 5.88 17.01
CA LEU A 121 -2.03 6.50 17.06
C LEU A 121 -2.16 7.57 18.14
N GLU A 122 -1.44 7.41 19.26
CA GLU A 122 -1.44 8.38 20.36
C GLU A 122 -0.57 9.61 20.10
N ARG A 123 0.27 9.55 19.06
CA ARG A 123 1.18 10.62 18.68
C ARG A 123 0.95 11.00 17.22
N PRO A 124 -0.05 11.84 16.91
CA PRO A 124 -0.28 12.34 15.55
C PRO A 124 0.95 13.01 14.97
N THR A 125 1.08 13.00 13.63
CA THR A 125 2.04 13.87 12.98
C THR A 125 1.77 15.33 13.34
N ARG A 126 2.76 16.21 13.22
CA ARG A 126 2.54 17.65 13.35
C ARG A 126 1.67 18.18 12.22
N ASP A 127 1.05 19.33 12.44
CA ASP A 127 0.34 20.07 11.40
C ASP A 127 1.34 20.58 10.35
N PHE A 128 1.30 20.01 9.15
CA PHE A 128 2.23 20.37 8.07
C PHE A 128 2.00 21.79 7.52
N THR A 129 0.93 22.48 7.92
CA THR A 129 0.71 23.90 7.59
C THR A 129 1.56 24.85 8.46
N GLU A 130 2.11 24.33 9.56
CA GLU A 130 2.91 25.10 10.51
C GLU A 130 4.37 24.64 10.55
N ALA A 131 4.63 23.34 10.42
CA ALA A 131 5.96 22.77 10.49
C ALA A 131 6.03 21.45 9.73
N ALA A 132 7.24 20.89 9.57
CA ALA A 132 7.41 19.54 9.03
C ALA A 132 6.60 18.54 9.85
N ALA A 133 5.77 17.72 9.18
CA ALA A 133 4.86 16.77 9.81
C ALA A 133 5.57 15.75 10.71
N MET A 134 6.78 15.35 10.34
CA MET A 134 7.63 14.39 11.06
C MET A 134 9.07 14.89 11.11
N SER A 135 9.79 14.53 12.17
CA SER A 135 11.25 14.55 12.18
C SER A 135 11.81 13.45 11.28
N THR A 136 13.08 13.50 10.96
CA THR A 136 13.76 12.44 10.20
C THR A 136 13.63 11.08 10.90
N GLY A 137 13.77 11.05 12.23
CA GLY A 137 13.63 9.80 13.01
C GLY A 137 12.24 9.20 12.89
N GLU A 138 11.18 9.98 13.11
CA GLU A 138 9.79 9.53 12.97
C GLU A 138 9.47 9.03 11.55
N TYR A 139 10.02 9.70 10.53
CA TYR A 139 9.87 9.28 9.15
C TYR A 139 10.56 7.92 8.89
N LEU A 140 11.80 7.74 9.39
CA LEU A 140 12.54 6.48 9.26
C LEU A 140 11.81 5.33 9.97
N GLU A 141 11.29 5.57 11.17
CA GLU A 141 10.50 4.59 11.91
C GLU A 141 9.23 4.16 11.14
N ALA A 142 8.52 5.13 10.53
CA ALA A 142 7.34 4.83 9.73
C ALA A 142 7.68 4.03 8.45
N VAL A 143 8.77 4.37 7.75
CA VAL A 143 9.24 3.62 6.58
C VAL A 143 9.67 2.21 6.97
N ASP A 144 10.40 2.06 8.08
CA ASP A 144 10.79 0.75 8.60
C ASP A 144 9.58 -0.12 8.99
N ALA A 145 8.54 0.48 9.57
CA ALA A 145 7.30 -0.22 9.87
C ALA A 145 6.65 -0.75 8.58
N GLY A 146 6.57 0.08 7.54
CA GLY A 146 6.08 -0.31 6.22
C GLY A 146 6.90 -1.45 5.61
N TYR A 147 8.22 -1.31 5.59
CA TYR A 147 9.12 -2.31 5.04
C TYR A 147 8.99 -3.67 5.73
N ARG A 148 8.90 -3.70 7.06
CA ARG A 148 8.76 -4.94 7.85
C ARG A 148 7.40 -5.61 7.69
N THR A 149 6.39 -4.88 7.26
CA THR A 149 5.05 -5.44 7.03
C THR A 149 4.96 -6.26 5.74
N VAL A 150 5.87 -6.06 4.80
CA VAL A 150 5.86 -6.79 3.52
C VAL A 150 6.20 -8.26 3.77
N PRO A 151 5.28 -9.22 3.50
CA PRO A 151 5.58 -10.64 3.64
C PRO A 151 6.62 -11.07 2.61
N GLY A 152 7.59 -11.91 3.03
CA GLY A 152 8.66 -12.39 2.14
C GLY A 152 8.20 -13.35 1.04
N ASP A 153 6.98 -13.85 1.13
CA ASP A 153 6.45 -14.94 0.29
C ASP A 153 5.03 -14.68 -0.25
N CYS A 154 4.56 -13.43 -0.30
CA CYS A 154 3.24 -13.10 -0.88
C CYS A 154 3.29 -13.09 -2.41
N ASP A 155 2.19 -13.51 -3.03
CA ASP A 155 2.01 -13.45 -4.48
C ASP A 155 1.52 -12.06 -4.94
N LEU A 156 0.77 -11.37 -4.08
CA LEU A 156 0.29 -10.01 -4.30
C LEU A 156 0.13 -9.29 -2.96
N LEU A 157 0.70 -8.09 -2.88
CA LEU A 157 0.48 -7.17 -1.77
C LEU A 157 -0.39 -6.00 -2.25
N ALA A 158 -1.52 -5.81 -1.58
CA ALA A 158 -2.32 -4.59 -1.69
C ALA A 158 -2.05 -3.71 -0.47
N VAL A 159 -1.90 -2.41 -0.68
CA VAL A 159 -1.68 -1.47 0.42
C VAL A 159 -2.85 -0.52 0.53
N GLY A 160 -3.23 -0.20 1.76
CA GLY A 160 -4.27 0.75 2.09
C GLY A 160 -3.87 1.60 3.29
N GLU A 161 -4.64 2.63 3.54
CA GLU A 161 -4.42 3.51 4.67
C GLU A 161 -5.73 3.86 5.36
N MET A 162 -5.65 4.21 6.63
CA MET A 162 -6.74 4.71 7.45
C MET A 162 -6.22 5.81 8.37
N GLY A 163 -6.89 6.95 8.36
CA GLY A 163 -6.56 8.03 9.29
C GLY A 163 -7.44 9.23 9.05
N ILE A 164 -7.92 9.84 10.14
CA ILE A 164 -8.70 11.06 10.01
C ILE A 164 -7.82 12.17 9.46
N ALA A 165 -8.28 12.86 8.38
CA ALA A 165 -7.56 13.85 7.58
C ALA A 165 -6.44 13.30 6.67
N ASN A 166 -6.35 11.97 6.47
CA ASN A 166 -5.41 11.34 5.55
C ASN A 166 -5.52 11.85 4.12
N THR A 167 -6.73 12.09 3.63
CA THR A 167 -6.99 12.61 2.27
C THR A 167 -6.34 13.99 2.05
N THR A 168 -6.33 14.85 3.08
CA THR A 168 -5.66 16.15 3.02
C THR A 168 -4.14 15.99 2.95
N ALA A 169 -3.57 15.08 3.74
CA ALA A 169 -2.14 14.76 3.68
C ALA A 169 -1.75 14.15 2.32
N ALA A 170 -2.55 13.22 1.81
CA ALA A 170 -2.34 12.63 0.49
C ALA A 170 -2.44 13.67 -0.64
N ALA A 171 -3.42 14.55 -0.60
CA ALA A 171 -3.58 15.64 -1.59
C ALA A 171 -2.37 16.59 -1.57
N MET A 172 -1.84 16.92 -0.39
CA MET A 172 -0.63 17.73 -0.25
C MET A 172 0.57 17.04 -0.92
N LEU A 173 0.80 15.76 -0.67
CA LEU A 173 1.89 15.00 -1.30
C LEU A 173 1.75 14.95 -2.82
N LEU A 174 0.53 14.66 -3.32
CA LEU A 174 0.26 14.63 -4.76
C LEU A 174 0.49 15.99 -5.42
N SER A 175 0.13 17.10 -4.75
CA SER A 175 0.37 18.44 -5.29
C SER A 175 1.87 18.72 -5.48
N LEU A 176 2.73 18.25 -4.57
CA LEU A 176 4.17 18.40 -4.66
C LEU A 176 4.83 17.57 -5.77
N ILE A 177 4.19 16.45 -6.18
CA ILE A 177 4.69 15.59 -7.26
C ILE A 177 4.30 16.15 -8.64
N HIS A 178 3.18 16.87 -8.74
CA HIS A 178 2.62 17.32 -10.00
C HIS A 178 2.78 18.83 -10.28
N ILE A 179 3.55 19.52 -9.44
CA ILE A 179 3.87 20.95 -9.64
C ILE A 179 5.09 21.09 -10.55
#